data_9148adbb0f84b226b6e28e8495479551
#
_entry.id   9148adbb0f84b226b6e28e8495479551
#
_cell.length_a   1.000
_cell.length_b   1.000
_cell.length_c   1.000
_cell.angle_alpha   90.00
_cell.angle_beta   90.00
_cell.angle_gamma   90.00
#
_symmetry.space_group_name_H-M   'P 1'
#
loop_
_entity.id
_entity.type
_entity.pdbx_description
1 polymer ?
#
loop_
_entity_poly.entity_id
_entity_poly.type
_entity_poly.pdbx_seq_one_letter_code
_entity_poly.pdbx_strand_id
1 'polypeptide(L)'
;MLKATFRLDGASPLFFGKHVQEKKTDKETAEQHEHRTWPQKVHVNDEGGLFIPPFALKNGLEAAAKWLNKKIPGEGKATFTKRFRCGVHVWDNITLSNGVSEKATMDCIEPLELFVPSDGVRGGGKRVTKVFPKLEQWGGTGTAVIFDEKITESIFEDSLVALGQYIGFGSMRVENGGSNGRFAVKELNFEEVTQ
;
A
#
# COMPACT_ATOMS: atom_id res chain seq x y z
N MET A 1 -18.51 17.36 3.53
CA MET A 1 -17.48 16.31 3.48
C MET A 1 -16.20 16.86 2.86
N LEU A 2 -15.03 16.29 3.18
CA LEU A 2 -13.77 16.74 2.63
C LEU A 2 -13.24 15.71 1.62
N LYS A 3 -12.70 16.17 0.50
CA LYS A 3 -11.90 15.37 -0.42
C LYS A 3 -10.43 15.72 -0.24
N ALA A 4 -9.62 14.75 0.12
CA ALA A 4 -8.18 14.88 0.20
C ALA A 4 -7.54 14.38 -1.11
N THR A 5 -6.71 15.21 -1.73
CA THR A 5 -5.87 14.84 -2.88
C THR A 5 -4.42 14.92 -2.44
N PHE A 6 -3.62 13.89 -2.69
CA PHE A 6 -2.26 13.82 -2.19
C PHE A 6 -1.28 13.27 -3.22
N ARG A 7 -0.03 13.67 -3.06
CA ARG A 7 1.13 13.14 -3.78
C ARG A 7 2.13 12.56 -2.80
N LEU A 8 2.54 11.34 -3.07
CA LEU A 8 3.48 10.57 -2.26
C LEU A 8 4.82 10.43 -2.98
N ASP A 9 5.89 10.35 -2.20
CA ASP A 9 7.25 10.09 -2.69
C ASP A 9 7.83 8.91 -1.93
N GLY A 10 8.15 7.82 -2.63
CA GLY A 10 8.69 6.60 -2.04
C GLY A 10 10.05 6.83 -1.39
N ALA A 11 10.14 6.50 -0.11
CA ALA A 11 11.37 6.57 0.68
C ALA A 11 12.12 5.23 0.75
N SER A 12 11.50 4.17 0.29
CA SER A 12 12.09 2.82 0.15
C SER A 12 11.35 2.05 -0.94
N PRO A 13 11.97 1.00 -1.53
CA PRO A 13 11.36 0.24 -2.62
C PRO A 13 9.95 -0.28 -2.30
N LEU A 14 9.09 -0.36 -3.30
CA LEU A 14 7.76 -0.94 -3.20
C LEU A 14 7.76 -2.37 -3.74
N PHE A 15 7.27 -3.33 -2.95
CA PHE A 15 7.13 -4.73 -3.35
C PHE A 15 5.66 -5.10 -3.55
N PHE A 16 5.34 -5.67 -4.70
CA PHE A 16 3.99 -6.13 -4.99
C PHE A 16 3.76 -7.55 -4.47
N GLY A 17 2.51 -7.87 -4.18
CA GLY A 17 2.12 -9.17 -3.62
C GLY A 17 0.66 -9.51 -3.91
N LYS A 18 0.16 -9.18 -5.10
CA LYS A 18 -1.17 -9.61 -5.56
C LYS A 18 -1.23 -11.14 -5.60
N HIS A 19 -2.34 -11.71 -5.18
CA HIS A 19 -2.56 -13.15 -5.24
C HIS A 19 -2.60 -13.62 -6.69
N VAL A 20 -1.80 -14.65 -7.00
CA VAL A 20 -1.77 -15.31 -8.31
C VAL A 20 -2.83 -16.40 -8.31
N GLN A 21 -3.79 -16.31 -9.22
CA GLN A 21 -4.88 -17.27 -9.37
C GLN A 21 -4.52 -18.44 -10.28
N GLU A 22 -3.52 -18.28 -11.13
CA GLU A 22 -3.10 -19.29 -12.09
C GLU A 22 -2.50 -20.52 -11.38
N LYS A 23 -3.03 -21.67 -11.71
CA LYS A 23 -2.60 -22.94 -11.12
C LYS A 23 -1.33 -23.47 -11.77
N LYS A 24 -0.59 -24.25 -11.01
CA LYS A 24 0.56 -25.00 -11.50
C LYS A 24 0.11 -26.05 -12.50
N THR A 25 0.87 -26.22 -13.59
CA THR A 25 0.64 -27.32 -14.57
C THR A 25 1.20 -28.64 -14.05
N ASP A 26 0.74 -29.78 -14.60
CA ASP A 26 1.05 -31.13 -14.07
C ASP A 26 2.56 -31.47 -14.03
N LYS A 27 3.35 -30.89 -14.95
CA LYS A 27 4.79 -31.15 -15.06
C LYS A 27 5.66 -30.03 -14.51
N GLU A 28 5.06 -28.97 -14.00
CA GLU A 28 5.76 -27.78 -13.54
C GLU A 28 6.19 -27.94 -12.07
N THR A 29 7.44 -27.60 -11.75
CA THR A 29 7.88 -27.49 -10.34
C THR A 29 7.29 -26.24 -9.70
N ALA A 30 7.30 -26.16 -8.36
CA ALA A 30 6.84 -24.96 -7.65
C ALA A 30 7.69 -23.71 -8.00
N GLU A 31 8.99 -23.90 -8.23
CA GLU A 31 9.92 -22.86 -8.62
C GLU A 31 9.65 -22.37 -10.05
N GLN A 32 9.46 -23.28 -11.01
CA GLN A 32 9.09 -22.94 -12.38
C GLN A 32 7.77 -22.16 -12.44
N HIS A 33 6.78 -22.59 -11.66
CA HIS A 33 5.51 -21.86 -11.53
C HIS A 33 5.72 -20.44 -10.98
N GLU A 34 6.53 -20.29 -9.94
CA GLU A 34 6.85 -19.01 -9.35
C GLU A 34 7.52 -18.06 -10.35
N HIS A 35 8.53 -18.58 -11.10
CA HIS A 35 9.22 -17.81 -12.15
C HIS A 35 8.32 -17.41 -13.32
N ARG A 36 7.37 -18.26 -13.69
CA ARG A 36 6.43 -17.96 -14.78
C ARG A 36 5.37 -16.95 -14.38
N THR A 37 4.93 -16.98 -13.12
CA THR A 37 3.74 -16.24 -12.68
C THR A 37 4.03 -14.98 -11.86
N TRP A 38 5.29 -14.70 -11.51
CA TRP A 38 5.61 -13.53 -10.71
C TRP A 38 5.10 -12.20 -11.30
N PRO A 39 5.02 -11.96 -12.64
CA PRO A 39 4.49 -10.72 -13.17
C PRO A 39 3.03 -10.47 -12.78
N GLN A 40 2.25 -11.53 -12.56
CA GLN A 40 0.85 -11.43 -12.14
C GLN A 40 0.67 -10.93 -10.70
N LYS A 41 1.75 -10.86 -9.92
CA LYS A 41 1.75 -10.28 -8.57
C LYS A 41 1.68 -8.76 -8.56
N VAL A 42 1.83 -8.12 -9.70
CA VAL A 42 1.78 -6.67 -9.87
C VAL A 42 0.36 -6.22 -10.17
N HIS A 43 -0.05 -5.09 -9.61
CA HIS A 43 -1.31 -4.44 -9.97
C HIS A 43 -1.09 -3.54 -11.18
N VAL A 44 -1.68 -3.93 -12.31
CA VAL A 44 -1.60 -3.20 -13.60
C VAL A 44 -3.02 -2.90 -14.05
N ASN A 45 -3.29 -1.67 -14.45
CA ASN A 45 -4.57 -1.27 -15.03
C ASN A 45 -4.62 -1.56 -16.56
N ASP A 46 -5.79 -1.37 -17.15
CA ASP A 46 -6.02 -1.67 -18.58
C ASP A 46 -5.13 -0.86 -19.54
N GLU A 47 -4.61 0.26 -19.08
CA GLU A 47 -3.69 1.10 -19.83
C GLU A 47 -2.19 0.76 -19.60
N GLY A 48 -1.89 -0.31 -18.85
CA GLY A 48 -0.55 -0.75 -18.53
C GLY A 48 0.13 0.02 -17.39
N GLY A 49 -0.58 0.91 -16.69
CA GLY A 49 -0.07 1.67 -15.55
C GLY A 49 -0.09 0.86 -14.26
N LEU A 50 0.96 1.00 -13.46
CA LEU A 50 1.02 0.39 -12.14
C LEU A 50 0.21 1.20 -11.13
N PHE A 51 -0.39 0.51 -10.15
CA PHE A 51 -1.17 1.16 -9.10
C PHE A 51 -1.12 0.43 -7.77
N ILE A 52 -1.46 1.17 -6.71
CA ILE A 52 -1.80 0.59 -5.40
C ILE A 52 -3.34 0.61 -5.28
N PRO A 53 -3.97 -0.54 -4.95
CA PRO A 53 -5.42 -0.63 -4.90
C PRO A 53 -6.02 0.17 -3.74
N PRO A 54 -7.28 0.65 -3.85
CA PRO A 54 -7.93 1.52 -2.86
C PRO A 54 -7.95 0.92 -1.45
N PHE A 55 -8.18 -0.39 -1.34
CA PHE A 55 -8.21 -1.06 -0.05
C PHE A 55 -6.86 -1.03 0.69
N ALA A 56 -5.73 -0.96 -0.01
CA ALA A 56 -4.42 -0.86 0.62
C ALA A 56 -4.26 0.50 1.32
N LEU A 57 -4.68 1.61 0.69
CA LEU A 57 -4.73 2.93 1.33
C LEU A 57 -5.72 2.94 2.48
N LYS A 58 -6.93 2.45 2.26
CA LYS A 58 -8.00 2.41 3.25
C LYS A 58 -7.56 1.68 4.53
N ASN A 59 -7.05 0.46 4.38
CA ASN A 59 -6.58 -0.35 5.50
C ASN A 59 -5.33 0.24 6.16
N GLY A 60 -4.45 0.83 5.36
CA GLY A 60 -3.24 1.49 5.85
C GLY A 60 -3.55 2.72 6.71
N LEU A 61 -4.52 3.55 6.31
CA LEU A 61 -4.97 4.70 7.12
C LEU A 61 -5.59 4.25 8.45
N GLU A 62 -6.38 3.18 8.45
CA GLU A 62 -6.93 2.61 9.69
C GLU A 62 -5.80 2.08 10.60
N ALA A 63 -4.83 1.37 10.04
CA ALA A 63 -3.67 0.87 10.78
C ALA A 63 -2.82 2.01 11.35
N ALA A 64 -2.61 3.08 10.58
CA ALA A 64 -1.92 4.28 11.04
C ALA A 64 -2.66 5.00 12.18
N ALA A 65 -3.97 5.16 12.06
CA ALA A 65 -4.81 5.71 13.13
C ALA A 65 -4.75 4.88 14.42
N LYS A 66 -4.70 3.54 14.27
CA LYS A 66 -4.50 2.61 15.40
C LYS A 66 -3.11 2.76 16.01
N TRP A 67 -2.07 2.90 15.18
CA TRP A 67 -0.69 3.12 15.62
C TRP A 67 -0.55 4.41 16.42
N LEU A 68 -1.08 5.53 15.89
CA LEU A 68 -1.06 6.84 16.55
C LEU A 68 -1.82 6.85 17.87
N ASN A 69 -2.85 6.02 18.00
CA ASN A 69 -3.70 5.88 19.17
C ASN A 69 -4.21 7.23 19.76
N LYS A 70 -4.43 8.22 18.86
CA LYS A 70 -4.92 9.54 19.27
C LYS A 70 -6.36 9.43 19.79
N LYS A 71 -6.61 10.04 20.94
CA LYS A 71 -7.93 10.10 21.55
C LYS A 71 -8.78 11.19 20.91
N ILE A 72 -10.08 10.94 20.83
CA ILE A 72 -11.05 11.91 20.33
C ILE A 72 -11.43 12.85 21.47
N PRO A 73 -11.25 14.16 21.30
CA PRO A 73 -11.61 15.14 22.33
C PRO A 73 -13.09 15.00 22.72
N GLY A 74 -13.36 14.94 24.02
CA GLY A 74 -14.73 14.80 24.55
C GLY A 74 -15.34 13.40 24.50
N GLU A 75 -14.66 12.38 23.97
CA GLU A 75 -15.17 11.01 23.84
C GLU A 75 -14.45 9.98 24.75
N GLY A 76 -13.91 10.43 25.86
CA GLY A 76 -13.29 9.55 26.87
C GLY A 76 -12.08 8.77 26.33
N LYS A 77 -12.18 7.44 26.25
CA LYS A 77 -11.11 6.56 25.77
C LYS A 77 -11.19 6.27 24.27
N ALA A 78 -12.18 6.79 23.56
CA ALA A 78 -12.37 6.53 22.13
C ALA A 78 -11.18 7.07 21.31
N THR A 79 -10.75 6.30 20.30
CA THR A 79 -9.67 6.65 19.38
C THR A 79 -10.20 6.77 17.95
N PHE A 80 -9.42 7.38 17.07
CA PHE A 80 -9.81 7.60 15.68
C PHE A 80 -9.87 6.32 14.82
N THR A 81 -9.36 5.17 15.29
CA THR A 81 -9.32 3.91 14.51
C THR A 81 -10.69 3.55 13.90
N LYS A 82 -11.76 3.54 14.73
CA LYS A 82 -13.11 3.22 14.26
C LYS A 82 -13.64 4.26 13.27
N ARG A 83 -13.30 5.54 13.49
CA ARG A 83 -13.72 6.63 12.61
C ARG A 83 -13.04 6.55 11.25
N PHE A 84 -11.75 6.23 11.18
CA PHE A 84 -11.06 5.97 9.92
C PHE A 84 -11.67 4.76 9.18
N ARG A 85 -12.02 3.69 9.90
CA ARG A 85 -12.68 2.53 9.31
C ARG A 85 -14.00 2.87 8.62
N CYS A 86 -14.84 3.70 9.22
CA CYS A 86 -16.18 3.97 8.74
C CYS A 86 -16.32 5.31 7.99
N GLY A 87 -15.51 6.29 8.33
CA GLY A 87 -15.67 7.69 7.90
C GLY A 87 -14.70 8.14 6.81
N VAL A 88 -13.75 7.31 6.38
CA VAL A 88 -12.87 7.59 5.24
C VAL A 88 -13.16 6.59 4.14
N HIS A 89 -13.36 7.04 2.92
CA HIS A 89 -13.59 6.22 1.74
C HIS A 89 -12.51 6.47 0.69
N VAL A 90 -12.09 5.40 0.04
CA VAL A 90 -11.12 5.42 -1.05
C VAL A 90 -11.71 4.58 -2.17
N TRP A 91 -11.97 5.20 -3.31
CA TRP A 91 -12.53 4.52 -4.49
C TRP A 91 -11.49 4.34 -5.59
N ASP A 92 -10.60 5.32 -5.73
CA ASP A 92 -9.65 5.35 -6.82
C ASP A 92 -8.35 4.64 -6.43
N ASN A 93 -7.70 4.08 -7.44
CA ASN A 93 -6.34 3.56 -7.30
C ASN A 93 -5.36 4.71 -7.02
N ILE A 94 -4.30 4.45 -6.27
CA ILE A 94 -3.13 5.32 -6.27
C ILE A 94 -2.35 5.02 -7.55
N THR A 95 -2.33 5.96 -8.47
CA THR A 95 -1.52 5.85 -9.70
C THR A 95 -0.05 6.01 -9.37
N LEU A 96 0.78 5.07 -9.83
CA LEU A 96 2.21 5.07 -9.54
C LEU A 96 3.02 5.75 -10.64
N SER A 97 4.05 6.47 -10.21
CA SER A 97 5.14 7.01 -11.03
C SER A 97 6.46 6.32 -10.66
N ASN A 98 7.50 6.44 -11.49
CA ASN A 98 8.82 5.85 -11.25
C ASN A 98 9.94 6.87 -10.97
N GLY A 99 9.58 8.08 -10.56
CA GLY A 99 10.53 9.17 -10.31
C GLY A 99 10.98 9.93 -11.57
N VAL A 100 10.92 9.31 -12.76
CA VAL A 100 11.26 9.92 -14.06
C VAL A 100 10.01 10.15 -14.91
N SER A 101 9.11 9.19 -14.91
CA SER A 101 7.83 9.23 -15.64
C SER A 101 6.65 9.35 -14.66
N GLU A 102 5.65 10.11 -15.03
CA GLU A 102 4.39 10.23 -14.26
C GLU A 102 3.59 8.92 -14.20
N LYS A 103 3.90 7.95 -15.09
CA LYS A 103 3.28 6.64 -15.14
C LYS A 103 4.34 5.55 -15.07
N ALA A 104 4.36 4.78 -13.99
CA ALA A 104 5.16 3.55 -13.90
C ALA A 104 4.48 2.42 -14.67
N THR A 105 5.29 1.60 -15.35
CA THR A 105 4.84 0.43 -16.13
C THR A 105 5.62 -0.81 -15.73
N MET A 106 5.25 -1.98 -16.27
CA MET A 106 5.94 -3.25 -15.97
C MET A 106 7.44 -3.24 -16.27
N ASP A 107 7.90 -2.42 -17.21
CA ASP A 107 9.33 -2.28 -17.54
C ASP A 107 10.16 -1.68 -16.41
N CYS A 108 9.50 -1.04 -15.43
CA CYS A 108 10.14 -0.49 -14.22
C CYS A 108 10.28 -1.53 -13.10
N ILE A 109 9.74 -2.74 -13.27
CA ILE A 109 9.71 -3.78 -12.25
C ILE A 109 10.91 -4.70 -12.37
N GLU A 110 11.63 -4.85 -11.26
CA GLU A 110 12.73 -5.81 -11.13
C GLU A 110 12.26 -7.02 -10.30
N PRO A 111 12.46 -8.26 -10.78
CA PRO A 111 12.20 -9.44 -9.97
C PRO A 111 13.31 -9.63 -8.92
N LEU A 112 12.93 -9.69 -7.64
CA LEU A 112 13.83 -10.08 -6.55
C LEU A 112 13.50 -11.50 -6.12
N GLU A 113 14.44 -12.41 -6.36
CA GLU A 113 14.32 -13.81 -5.92
C GLU A 113 14.89 -13.98 -4.51
N LEU A 114 14.10 -14.62 -3.65
CA LEU A 114 14.50 -14.92 -2.28
C LEU A 114 14.11 -16.35 -1.90
N PHE A 115 14.95 -16.98 -1.08
CA PHE A 115 14.68 -18.27 -0.46
C PHE A 115 14.09 -18.07 0.94
N VAL A 116 12.76 -18.18 1.03
CA VAL A 116 11.98 -17.80 2.22
C VAL A 116 11.23 -19.00 2.81
N PRO A 117 10.84 -18.95 4.10
CA PRO A 117 9.97 -19.97 4.69
C PRO A 117 8.66 -20.08 3.91
N SER A 118 8.20 -21.31 3.65
CA SER A 118 6.99 -21.58 2.86
C SER A 118 5.70 -21.09 3.52
N ASP A 119 5.69 -21.03 4.84
CA ASP A 119 4.59 -20.55 5.68
C ASP A 119 4.66 -19.04 6.00
N GLY A 120 5.71 -18.35 5.54
CA GLY A 120 5.94 -16.94 5.81
C GLY A 120 6.37 -16.63 7.26
N VAL A 121 6.53 -17.65 8.11
CA VAL A 121 6.93 -17.48 9.51
C VAL A 121 8.44 -17.42 9.64
N ARG A 122 8.97 -16.40 10.31
CA ARG A 122 10.41 -16.26 10.54
C ARG A 122 10.91 -17.42 11.41
N GLY A 123 11.89 -18.15 10.88
CA GLY A 123 12.40 -19.38 11.53
C GLY A 123 11.61 -20.66 11.22
N GLY A 124 10.58 -20.59 10.39
CA GLY A 124 9.79 -21.74 9.95
C GLY A 124 10.59 -22.76 9.12
N GLY A 125 10.03 -23.97 8.97
CA GLY A 125 10.71 -25.17 8.52
C GLY A 125 11.15 -25.16 7.04
N LYS A 126 10.29 -25.64 6.14
CA LYS A 126 10.63 -25.77 4.71
C LYS A 126 10.76 -24.40 4.03
N ARG A 127 11.85 -24.21 3.29
CA ARG A 127 12.05 -23.01 2.49
C ARG A 127 11.71 -23.25 1.02
N VAL A 128 11.29 -22.19 0.35
CA VAL A 128 10.92 -22.19 -1.06
C VAL A 128 11.44 -20.94 -1.74
N THR A 129 11.74 -21.05 -3.02
CA THR A 129 12.02 -19.89 -3.88
C THR A 129 10.75 -19.07 -4.08
N LYS A 130 10.83 -17.76 -3.85
CA LYS A 130 9.79 -16.77 -4.12
C LYS A 130 10.38 -15.61 -4.89
N VAL A 131 9.64 -15.14 -5.89
CA VAL A 131 10.00 -13.96 -6.68
C VAL A 131 9.09 -12.81 -6.26
N PHE A 132 9.70 -11.73 -5.82
CA PHE A 132 9.01 -10.51 -5.37
C PHE A 132 9.22 -9.40 -6.40
N PRO A 133 8.16 -8.95 -7.10
CA PRO A 133 8.24 -7.79 -8.00
C PRO A 133 8.56 -6.53 -7.20
N LYS A 134 9.63 -5.86 -7.55
CA LYS A 134 10.16 -4.68 -6.88
C LYS A 134 10.11 -3.46 -7.80
N LEU A 135 9.57 -2.35 -7.33
CA LEU A 135 9.70 -1.02 -7.92
C LEU A 135 10.65 -0.21 -7.06
N GLU A 136 11.86 0.06 -7.58
CA GLU A 136 12.95 0.67 -6.79
C GLU A 136 12.62 2.10 -6.38
N GLN A 137 12.31 2.93 -7.36
CA GLN A 137 11.90 4.32 -7.16
C GLN A 137 10.44 4.48 -7.55
N TRP A 138 9.66 5.09 -6.69
CA TRP A 138 8.25 5.28 -6.92
C TRP A 138 7.71 6.54 -6.27
N GLY A 139 6.69 7.06 -6.87
CA GLY A 139 5.80 8.04 -6.30
C GLY A 139 4.37 7.62 -6.56
N GLY A 140 3.42 8.36 -6.03
CA GLY A 140 2.01 8.05 -6.26
C GLY A 140 1.11 9.24 -6.02
N THR A 141 0.03 9.30 -6.79
CA THR A 141 -1.05 10.27 -6.60
C THR A 141 -2.35 9.54 -6.31
N GLY A 142 -3.11 10.05 -5.36
CA GLY A 142 -4.36 9.44 -4.96
C GLY A 142 -5.33 10.40 -4.31
N THR A 143 -6.53 9.91 -4.06
CA THR A 143 -7.63 10.64 -3.44
C THR A 143 -8.26 9.83 -2.31
N ALA A 144 -8.82 10.54 -1.33
CA ALA A 144 -9.66 9.95 -0.30
C ALA A 144 -10.79 10.92 0.03
N VAL A 145 -11.96 10.40 0.38
CA VAL A 145 -13.10 11.21 0.82
C VAL A 145 -13.38 10.95 2.29
N ILE A 146 -13.48 12.02 3.05
CA ILE A 146 -13.68 12.03 4.50
C ILE A 146 -15.11 12.49 4.78
N PHE A 147 -15.93 11.56 5.27
CA PHE A 147 -17.33 11.80 5.64
C PHE A 147 -17.50 12.15 7.12
N ASP A 148 -16.58 11.70 7.96
CA ASP A 148 -16.63 11.92 9.41
C ASP A 148 -16.03 13.27 9.77
N GLU A 149 -16.85 14.22 10.22
CA GLU A 149 -16.45 15.58 10.59
C GLU A 149 -15.44 15.66 11.75
N LYS A 150 -15.30 14.59 12.53
CA LYS A 150 -14.29 14.50 13.59
C LYS A 150 -12.87 14.25 13.04
N ILE A 151 -12.77 13.73 11.82
CA ILE A 151 -11.51 13.58 11.13
C ILE A 151 -11.21 14.91 10.43
N THR A 152 -10.54 15.80 11.13
CA THR A 152 -10.08 17.07 10.58
C THR A 152 -8.92 16.85 9.60
N GLU A 153 -8.59 17.88 8.80
CA GLU A 153 -7.44 17.88 7.90
C GLU A 153 -6.16 17.44 8.60
N SER A 154 -5.87 18.02 9.79
CA SER A 154 -4.69 17.67 10.58
C SER A 154 -4.69 16.20 11.05
N ILE A 155 -5.84 15.65 11.45
CA ILE A 155 -5.95 14.24 11.86
C ILE A 155 -5.73 13.31 10.65
N PHE A 156 -6.23 13.68 9.49
CA PHE A 156 -6.01 12.92 8.26
C PHE A 156 -4.54 12.98 7.84
N GLU A 157 -3.93 14.18 7.83
CA GLU A 157 -2.52 14.38 7.52
C GLU A 157 -1.60 13.56 8.43
N ASP A 158 -1.78 13.66 9.74
CA ASP A 158 -1.02 12.87 10.73
C ASP A 158 -1.11 11.34 10.44
N SER A 159 -2.31 10.88 10.06
CA SER A 159 -2.53 9.47 9.77
C SER A 159 -1.90 9.05 8.44
N LEU A 160 -1.90 9.92 7.42
CA LEU A 160 -1.25 9.65 6.14
C LEU A 160 0.28 9.65 6.28
N VAL A 161 0.83 10.57 7.07
CA VAL A 161 2.27 10.61 7.40
C VAL A 161 2.67 9.37 8.19
N ALA A 162 1.89 9.00 9.20
CA ALA A 162 2.15 7.79 10.01
C ALA A 162 2.05 6.50 9.16
N LEU A 163 1.13 6.45 8.18
CA LEU A 163 1.06 5.36 7.21
C LEU A 163 2.38 5.20 6.46
N GLY A 164 2.96 6.30 5.96
CA GLY A 164 4.24 6.26 5.25
C GLY A 164 5.42 5.85 6.12
N GLN A 165 5.43 6.25 7.39
CA GLN A 165 6.56 6.04 8.30
C GLN A 165 6.53 4.67 9.00
N TYR A 166 5.34 4.22 9.45
CA TYR A 166 5.23 3.09 10.40
C TYR A 166 4.49 1.88 9.84
N ILE A 167 3.68 2.06 8.81
CA ILE A 167 2.90 0.98 8.20
C ILE A 167 3.51 0.57 6.85
N GLY A 168 3.58 1.50 5.90
CA GLY A 168 4.06 1.29 4.54
C GLY A 168 3.07 0.57 3.62
N PHE A 169 3.42 0.48 2.33
CA PHE A 169 2.67 -0.26 1.32
C PHE A 169 3.40 -1.53 0.86
N GLY A 170 2.63 -2.45 0.29
CA GLY A 170 3.15 -3.64 -0.37
C GLY A 170 3.44 -4.82 0.54
N SER A 171 4.10 -5.85 0.00
CA SER A 171 4.25 -7.15 0.66
C SER A 171 5.34 -7.19 1.74
N MET A 172 6.41 -6.40 1.59
CA MET A 172 7.53 -6.34 2.54
C MET A 172 7.52 -5.04 3.37
N ARG A 173 6.33 -4.55 3.69
CA ARG A 173 6.15 -3.29 4.38
C ARG A 173 6.59 -3.34 5.86
N VAL A 174 6.78 -2.16 6.41
CA VAL A 174 7.26 -1.95 7.79
C VAL A 174 6.39 -2.65 8.82
N GLU A 175 5.06 -2.55 8.71
CA GLU A 175 4.11 -3.19 9.63
C GLU A 175 4.32 -4.71 9.76
N ASN A 176 4.75 -5.36 8.67
CA ASN A 176 5.01 -6.80 8.64
C ASN A 176 6.46 -7.16 9.03
N GLY A 177 7.20 -6.24 9.64
CA GLY A 177 8.60 -6.44 10.04
C GLY A 177 9.60 -6.30 8.89
N GLY A 178 9.17 -5.80 7.73
CA GLY A 178 10.06 -5.38 6.64
C GLY A 178 10.56 -3.95 6.82
N SER A 179 11.21 -3.40 5.80
CA SER A 179 11.70 -2.02 5.78
C SER A 179 11.24 -1.24 4.54
N ASN A 180 10.39 -1.85 3.73
CA ASN A 180 10.01 -1.35 2.40
C ASN A 180 8.62 -0.70 2.38
N GLY A 181 8.29 -0.06 1.27
CA GLY A 181 7.01 0.59 1.06
C GLY A 181 6.82 1.88 1.86
N ARG A 182 7.88 2.44 2.42
CA ARG A 182 7.86 3.74 3.10
C ARG A 182 7.73 4.87 2.10
N PHE A 183 7.09 5.96 2.52
CA PHE A 183 6.93 7.15 1.71
C PHE A 183 6.83 8.42 2.55
N ALA A 184 7.10 9.55 1.90
CA ALA A 184 6.82 10.88 2.41
C ALA A 184 5.60 11.47 1.68
N VAL A 185 4.82 12.27 2.37
CA VAL A 185 3.74 13.08 1.78
C VAL A 185 4.39 14.36 1.22
N LYS A 186 4.32 14.55 -0.10
CA LYS A 186 4.87 15.74 -0.78
C LYS A 186 3.88 16.85 -0.89
N GLU A 187 2.64 16.50 -1.22
CA GLU A 187 1.55 17.44 -1.38
C GLU A 187 0.29 16.84 -0.75
N LEU A 188 -0.49 17.68 -0.10
CA LEU A 188 -1.79 17.32 0.44
C LEU A 188 -2.71 18.52 0.36
N ASN A 189 -3.81 18.38 -0.37
CA ASN A 189 -4.79 19.45 -0.57
C ASN A 189 -6.16 18.92 -0.16
N PHE A 190 -6.97 19.81 0.43
CA PHE A 190 -8.34 19.49 0.83
C PHE A 190 -9.32 20.41 0.10
N GLU A 191 -10.42 19.83 -0.32
CA GLU A 191 -11.53 20.52 -0.96
C GLU A 191 -12.83 20.14 -0.25
N GLU A 192 -13.68 21.14 0.02
CA GLU A 192 -15.05 20.85 0.46
C GLU A 192 -15.89 20.37 -0.73
N VAL A 193 -16.51 19.21 -0.59
CA VAL A 193 -17.41 18.64 -1.60
C VAL A 193 -18.82 18.66 -1.05
N THR A 194 -19.73 19.31 -1.77
CA THR A 194 -21.17 19.28 -1.50
C THR A 194 -21.71 17.91 -1.96
N GLN A 195 -22.65 17.34 -1.19
CA GLN A 195 -23.39 16.15 -1.60
C GLN A 195 -24.38 16.46 -2.71
#